data_dbb47ae2aba8f42786bddbeb7ebd990a
#
_entry.id   dbb47ae2aba8f42786bddbeb7ebd990a
#
_cell.length_a   1.000
_cell.length_b   1.000
_cell.length_c   1.000
_cell.angle_alpha   90.00
_cell.angle_beta   90.00
_cell.angle_gamma   90.00
#
_symmetry.space_group_name_H-M   'P 1'
#
loop_
_entity.id
_entity.type
_entity.pdbx_description
1 polymer ?
#
loop_
_entity_poly.entity_id
_entity_poly.type
_entity_poly.pdbx_seq_one_letter_code
_entity_poly.pdbx_strand_id
1 'polypeptide(L)'
;MGKPSVHSNGSFQFLVSGGATSVGMFAIQLARRAGYKVIATASPSSFDLVKSYGAHQVVSYRDQDAALIEIKKFTNGGVSAGLDCVGGQKNITFAGNAFGPKGGRLSTTLMGSKSKRRDVELSPLMVFTVFGKVRLSTR
;
A
#
# COMPACT_ATOMS: atom_id res chain seq x y z
N MET A 1 -3.88 14.99 14.53
CA MET A 1 -3.07 13.88 14.11
C MET A 1 -1.95 14.34 13.19
N GLY A 2 -0.75 13.99 13.52
CA GLY A 2 0.40 14.40 12.74
C GLY A 2 0.52 13.66 11.42
N LYS A 3 1.17 14.30 10.48
CA LYS A 3 1.50 13.66 9.22
C LYS A 3 2.76 12.82 9.39
N PRO A 4 2.81 11.62 8.80
CA PRO A 4 3.99 10.78 8.93
C PRO A 4 5.27 11.46 8.45
N SER A 5 5.16 12.25 7.42
CA SER A 5 6.31 12.90 6.81
C SER A 5 7.09 13.81 7.76
N VAL A 6 6.44 14.32 8.78
CA VAL A 6 7.04 15.28 9.67
C VAL A 6 8.25 14.70 10.40
N HIS A 7 8.18 13.44 10.74
CA HIS A 7 9.17 12.82 11.59
C HIS A 7 9.93 11.70 10.92
N SER A 8 9.51 11.34 9.75
CA SER A 8 9.88 10.04 9.24
C SER A 8 11.18 10.02 8.46
N ASN A 9 11.53 11.13 7.83
CA ASN A 9 12.63 11.12 6.86
C ASN A 9 12.48 9.97 5.87
N GLY A 10 11.22 9.68 5.48
CA GLY A 10 10.93 8.57 4.61
C GLY A 10 10.82 7.23 5.32
N SER A 11 10.76 7.20 6.65
CA SER A 11 10.65 5.94 7.39
C SER A 11 9.26 5.36 7.38
N PHE A 12 8.23 6.15 7.07
CA PHE A 12 6.88 5.63 6.92
C PHE A 12 6.66 5.22 5.47
N GLN A 13 6.47 3.92 5.27
CA GLN A 13 6.29 3.37 3.94
C GLN A 13 4.88 2.81 3.80
N PHE A 14 4.32 2.97 2.63
CA PHE A 14 2.97 2.55 2.30
C PHE A 14 2.99 1.66 1.07
N LEU A 15 2.35 0.50 1.18
CA LEU A 15 2.23 -0.42 0.07
C LEU A 15 0.88 -0.23 -0.62
N VAL A 16 0.91 -0.11 -1.94
CA VAL A 16 -0.31 -0.19 -2.74
C VAL A 16 -0.21 -1.42 -3.62
N SER A 17 -0.94 -2.46 -3.24
CA SER A 17 -1.02 -3.68 -4.03
C SER A 17 -2.05 -3.49 -5.12
N GLY A 18 -1.61 -3.49 -6.37
CA GLY A 18 -2.47 -3.19 -7.51
C GLY A 18 -2.46 -1.72 -7.89
N GLY A 19 -1.26 -1.18 -8.10
CA GLY A 19 -1.08 0.26 -8.38
C GLY A 19 -1.67 0.73 -9.69
N ALA A 20 -1.88 -0.17 -10.65
CA ALA A 20 -2.43 0.20 -11.95
C ALA A 20 -3.96 0.22 -11.97
N THR A 21 -4.62 -0.20 -10.89
CA THR A 21 -6.07 -0.11 -10.80
C THR A 21 -6.51 1.35 -10.53
N SER A 22 -7.78 1.65 -10.78
CA SER A 22 -8.30 2.99 -10.52
C SER A 22 -8.15 3.38 -9.04
N VAL A 23 -8.47 2.46 -8.15
CA VAL A 23 -8.32 2.70 -6.71
C VAL A 23 -6.86 2.86 -6.34
N GLY A 24 -5.99 2.03 -6.93
CA GLY A 24 -4.55 2.12 -6.69
C GLY A 24 -3.96 3.44 -7.10
N MET A 25 -4.39 3.97 -8.24
CA MET A 25 -3.95 5.28 -8.70
C MET A 25 -4.23 6.37 -7.66
N PHE A 26 -5.45 6.41 -7.15
CA PHE A 26 -5.81 7.38 -6.14
C PHE A 26 -5.07 7.14 -4.83
N ALA A 27 -4.94 5.88 -4.44
CA ALA A 27 -4.26 5.53 -3.20
C ALA A 27 -2.80 5.98 -3.21
N ILE A 28 -2.11 5.80 -4.33
CA ILE A 28 -0.73 6.25 -4.47
C ILE A 28 -0.63 7.75 -4.27
N GLN A 29 -1.50 8.49 -4.92
CA GLN A 29 -1.47 9.95 -4.83
C GLN A 29 -1.80 10.44 -3.42
N LEU A 30 -2.79 9.84 -2.79
CA LEU A 30 -3.17 10.23 -1.43
C LEU A 30 -2.07 9.88 -0.42
N ALA A 31 -1.50 8.69 -0.52
CA ALA A 31 -0.44 8.30 0.40
C ALA A 31 0.79 9.18 0.25
N ARG A 32 1.12 9.52 -0.98
CA ARG A 32 2.24 10.41 -1.24
C ARG A 32 2.00 11.79 -0.65
N ARG A 33 0.81 12.33 -0.80
CA ARG A 33 0.45 13.63 -0.21
C ARG A 33 0.49 13.59 1.30
N ALA A 34 0.18 12.45 1.89
CA ALA A 34 0.24 12.29 3.34
C ALA A 34 1.67 12.16 3.86
N GLY A 35 2.65 12.08 2.96
CA GLY A 35 4.04 12.03 3.36
C GLY A 35 4.65 10.63 3.40
N TYR A 36 3.91 9.63 2.96
CA TYR A 36 4.44 8.27 2.90
C TYR A 36 5.40 8.11 1.72
N LYS A 37 6.37 7.24 1.92
CA LYS A 37 7.13 6.69 0.82
C LYS A 37 6.33 5.52 0.27
N VAL A 38 5.96 5.57 -1.01
CA VAL A 38 5.00 4.65 -1.60
C VAL A 38 5.70 3.62 -2.45
N ILE A 39 5.42 2.35 -2.18
CA ILE A 39 5.81 1.26 -3.06
C ILE A 39 4.55 0.57 -3.57
N ALA A 40 4.52 0.28 -4.85
CA ALA A 40 3.34 -0.31 -5.47
C ALA A 40 3.70 -1.57 -6.24
N THR A 41 2.71 -2.44 -6.42
CA THR A 41 2.87 -3.59 -7.30
C THR A 41 2.09 -3.35 -8.58
N ALA A 42 2.62 -3.84 -9.68
CA ALA A 42 1.98 -3.74 -10.98
C ALA A 42 2.62 -4.74 -11.93
N SER A 43 2.01 -4.93 -13.11
CA SER A 43 2.69 -5.67 -14.16
C SER A 43 3.82 -4.81 -14.74
N PRO A 44 4.88 -5.42 -15.26
CA PRO A 44 6.00 -4.63 -15.81
C PRO A 44 5.57 -3.62 -16.87
N SER A 45 4.57 -3.95 -17.68
CA SER A 45 4.09 -3.04 -18.71
C SER A 45 3.43 -1.78 -18.15
N SER A 46 3.07 -1.78 -16.87
CA SER A 46 2.43 -0.64 -16.21
C SER A 46 3.38 0.12 -15.29
N PHE A 47 4.64 -0.25 -15.22
CA PHE A 47 5.58 0.37 -14.29
C PHE A 47 5.68 1.87 -14.48
N ASP A 48 5.86 2.32 -15.71
CA ASP A 48 6.01 3.76 -15.97
C ASP A 48 4.75 4.53 -15.58
N LEU A 49 3.60 3.94 -15.90
CA LEU A 49 2.32 4.55 -15.56
C LEU A 49 2.18 4.70 -14.04
N VAL A 50 2.47 3.64 -13.31
CA VAL A 50 2.33 3.65 -11.85
C VAL A 50 3.32 4.62 -11.21
N LYS A 51 4.53 4.70 -11.73
CA LYS A 51 5.49 5.70 -11.29
C LYS A 51 5.00 7.11 -11.55
N SER A 52 4.33 7.32 -12.67
CA SER A 52 3.79 8.64 -13.00
C SER A 52 2.72 9.09 -12.00
N TYR A 53 2.06 8.16 -11.33
CA TYR A 53 1.09 8.50 -10.28
C TYR A 53 1.78 8.99 -9.00
N GLY A 54 3.05 8.69 -8.85
CA GLY A 54 3.81 9.13 -7.69
C GLY A 54 4.43 8.04 -6.85
N ALA A 55 4.34 6.78 -7.27
CA ALA A 55 5.00 5.70 -6.55
C ALA A 55 6.51 5.88 -6.60
N HIS A 56 7.16 5.72 -5.46
CA HIS A 56 8.61 5.83 -5.38
C HIS A 56 9.30 4.59 -5.91
N GLN A 57 8.62 3.44 -5.82
CA GLN A 57 9.12 2.18 -6.33
C GLN A 57 7.96 1.34 -6.81
N VAL A 58 8.16 0.60 -7.89
CA VAL A 58 7.16 -0.34 -8.42
C VAL A 58 7.82 -1.68 -8.60
N VAL A 59 7.15 -2.73 -8.12
CA VAL A 59 7.66 -4.10 -8.26
C VAL A 59 6.62 -4.96 -8.97
N SER A 60 7.10 -6.01 -9.65
CA SER A 60 6.22 -6.92 -10.36
C SER A 60 5.51 -7.84 -9.37
N TYR A 61 4.21 -8.00 -9.54
CA TYR A 61 3.44 -8.95 -8.73
C TYR A 61 3.50 -10.38 -9.25
N ARG A 62 4.16 -10.61 -10.38
CA ARG A 62 4.17 -11.93 -11.03
C ARG A 62 4.86 -12.99 -10.19
N ASP A 63 5.92 -12.60 -9.50
CA ASP A 63 6.60 -13.47 -8.57
C ASP A 63 6.53 -12.82 -7.20
N GLN A 64 5.63 -13.31 -6.37
CA GLN A 64 5.38 -12.69 -5.07
C GLN A 64 6.57 -12.81 -4.13
N ASP A 65 7.31 -13.90 -4.20
CA ASP A 65 8.50 -14.04 -3.35
C ASP A 65 9.57 -13.03 -3.72
N ALA A 66 9.82 -12.86 -5.02
CA ALA A 66 10.78 -11.85 -5.48
C ALA A 66 10.30 -10.45 -5.13
N ALA A 67 8.99 -10.21 -5.28
CA ALA A 67 8.41 -8.91 -4.93
C ALA A 67 8.62 -8.60 -3.45
N LEU A 68 8.40 -9.57 -2.57
CA LEU A 68 8.62 -9.35 -1.14
C LEU A 68 10.06 -8.99 -0.82
N ILE A 69 11.01 -9.65 -1.48
CA ILE A 69 12.42 -9.34 -1.28
C ILE A 69 12.70 -7.88 -1.69
N GLU A 70 12.19 -7.47 -2.84
CA GLU A 70 12.38 -6.09 -3.30
C GLU A 70 11.72 -5.08 -2.38
N ILE A 71 10.51 -5.37 -1.91
CA ILE A 71 9.79 -4.48 -1.00
C ILE A 71 10.57 -4.32 0.30
N LYS A 72 11.03 -5.42 0.88
CA LYS A 72 11.77 -5.37 2.14
C LYS A 72 13.07 -4.60 1.99
N LYS A 73 13.72 -4.75 0.86
CA LYS A 73 14.96 -4.05 0.56
C LYS A 73 14.72 -2.56 0.42
N PHE A 74 13.73 -2.18 -0.35
CA PHE A 74 13.40 -0.77 -0.58
C PHE A 74 12.93 -0.07 0.69
N THR A 75 12.18 -0.77 1.53
CA THR A 75 11.59 -0.21 2.74
C THR A 75 12.45 -0.41 3.98
N ASN A 76 13.59 -1.05 3.82
CA ASN A 76 14.51 -1.33 4.92
C ASN A 76 13.82 -2.12 6.05
N GLY A 77 13.15 -3.19 5.67
CA GLY A 77 12.56 -4.11 6.63
C GLY A 77 11.06 -4.33 6.50
N GLY A 78 10.36 -3.50 5.75
CA GLY A 78 8.94 -3.68 5.52
C GLY A 78 8.14 -2.39 5.59
N VAL A 79 6.91 -2.47 5.14
CA VAL A 79 5.99 -1.32 5.17
C VAL A 79 5.28 -1.25 6.53
N SER A 80 4.70 -0.11 6.82
CA SER A 80 3.95 0.10 8.07
C SER A 80 2.45 0.26 7.83
N ALA A 81 2.05 0.47 6.60
CA ALA A 81 0.65 0.60 6.22
C ALA A 81 0.49 0.18 4.76
N GLY A 82 -0.71 -0.12 4.37
CA GLY A 82 -0.93 -0.51 2.99
C GLY A 82 -2.40 -0.61 2.62
N LEU A 83 -2.63 -0.68 1.32
CA LEU A 83 -3.93 -0.88 0.75
C LEU A 83 -3.84 -1.96 -0.33
N ASP A 84 -4.68 -2.97 -0.21
CA ASP A 84 -4.81 -3.98 -1.26
C ASP A 84 -5.99 -3.61 -2.15
N CYS A 85 -5.70 -3.44 -3.44
CA CYS A 85 -6.70 -3.09 -4.44
C CYS A 85 -7.05 -4.27 -5.36
N VAL A 86 -6.49 -5.43 -5.09
CA VAL A 86 -6.67 -6.61 -5.93
C VAL A 86 -7.67 -7.59 -5.31
N GLY A 87 -7.53 -7.84 -4.02
CA GLY A 87 -8.39 -8.75 -3.31
C GLY A 87 -7.94 -10.19 -3.41
N GLY A 88 -8.63 -11.04 -2.63
CA GLY A 88 -8.32 -12.45 -2.57
C GLY A 88 -7.31 -12.80 -1.50
N GLN A 89 -7.46 -14.00 -0.93
CA GLN A 89 -6.63 -14.40 0.21
C GLN A 89 -5.15 -14.43 -0.12
N LYS A 90 -4.80 -14.83 -1.34
CA LYS A 90 -3.39 -14.88 -1.75
C LYS A 90 -2.76 -13.49 -1.72
N ASN A 91 -3.47 -12.50 -2.22
CA ASN A 91 -2.97 -11.13 -2.26
C ASN A 91 -2.93 -10.50 -0.87
N ILE A 92 -3.90 -10.80 -0.04
CA ILE A 92 -3.91 -10.32 1.34
C ILE A 92 -2.74 -10.91 2.12
N THR A 93 -2.47 -12.18 1.93
CA THR A 93 -1.33 -12.82 2.58
C THR A 93 -0.02 -12.22 2.10
N PHE A 94 0.11 -12.01 0.79
CA PHE A 94 1.28 -11.36 0.23
C PHE A 94 1.48 -9.96 0.83
N ALA A 95 0.43 -9.15 0.81
CA ALA A 95 0.52 -7.78 1.31
C ALA A 95 0.87 -7.75 2.81
N GLY A 96 0.28 -8.66 3.58
CA GLY A 96 0.60 -8.76 5.01
C GLY A 96 2.06 -9.11 5.25
N ASN A 97 2.62 -9.98 4.41
CA ASN A 97 4.01 -10.38 4.54
C ASN A 97 4.99 -9.26 4.17
N ALA A 98 4.52 -8.23 3.51
CA ALA A 98 5.35 -7.07 3.18
C ALA A 98 5.56 -6.13 4.37
N PHE A 99 4.81 -6.32 5.44
CA PHE A 99 4.92 -5.47 6.62
C PHE A 99 6.18 -5.81 7.42
N GLY A 100 6.70 -4.79 8.09
CA GLY A 100 7.85 -4.95 8.96
C GLY A 100 7.49 -5.68 10.25
N PRO A 101 8.49 -5.86 11.14
CA PRO A 101 8.29 -6.65 12.36
C PRO A 101 7.31 -6.04 13.36
N LYS A 102 7.04 -4.74 13.24
CA LYS A 102 6.06 -4.08 14.10
C LYS A 102 4.64 -4.21 13.59
N GLY A 103 4.47 -4.79 12.40
CA GLY A 103 3.15 -4.93 11.80
C GLY A 103 2.60 -3.61 11.32
N GLY A 104 1.30 -3.46 11.40
CA GLY A 104 0.63 -2.25 10.97
C GLY A 104 -0.79 -2.52 10.52
N ARG A 105 -1.30 -1.65 9.68
CA ARG A 105 -2.67 -1.75 9.18
C ARG A 105 -2.70 -1.91 7.67
N LEU A 106 -3.37 -2.96 7.23
CA LEU A 106 -3.63 -3.22 5.82
C LEU A 106 -5.12 -3.05 5.57
N SER A 107 -5.46 -2.18 4.64
CA SER A 107 -6.84 -2.02 4.20
C SER A 107 -7.05 -2.79 2.90
N THR A 108 -8.27 -3.22 2.67
CA THR A 108 -8.59 -3.96 1.45
C THR A 108 -9.90 -3.45 0.87
N THR A 109 -9.97 -3.45 -0.46
CA THR A 109 -11.19 -3.04 -1.17
C THR A 109 -12.19 -4.17 -1.28
N LEU A 110 -11.78 -5.41 -1.02
CA LEU A 110 -12.66 -6.57 -1.09
C LEU A 110 -12.71 -7.27 0.26
N MET A 111 -13.90 -7.71 0.64
CA MET A 111 -14.13 -8.41 1.88
C MET A 111 -13.92 -9.92 1.70
N GLY A 112 -13.86 -10.63 2.81
CA GLY A 112 -13.82 -12.09 2.81
C GLY A 112 -12.46 -12.69 3.05
N SER A 113 -11.40 -11.91 3.03
CA SER A 113 -10.05 -12.39 3.33
C SER A 113 -9.69 -12.09 4.77
N LYS A 114 -8.68 -12.80 5.28
CA LYS A 114 -8.21 -12.61 6.65
C LYS A 114 -6.71 -12.45 6.66
N SER A 115 -6.23 -11.58 7.54
CA SER A 115 -4.79 -11.46 7.75
C SER A 115 -4.29 -12.68 8.49
N LYS A 116 -3.19 -13.25 8.01
CA LYS A 116 -2.54 -14.37 8.68
C LYS A 116 -1.55 -13.93 9.75
N ARG A 117 -1.19 -12.65 9.74
CA ARG A 117 -0.33 -12.08 10.76
C ARG A 117 -1.17 -11.35 11.78
N ARG A 118 -0.96 -11.65 13.06
CA ARG A 118 -1.70 -11.00 14.14
C ARG A 118 -1.34 -9.54 14.31
N ASP A 119 -0.10 -9.18 13.96
CA ASP A 119 0.39 -7.82 14.07
C ASP A 119 0.02 -6.96 12.87
N VAL A 120 -0.60 -7.53 11.85
CA VAL A 120 -1.11 -6.78 10.72
C VAL A 120 -2.63 -6.79 10.79
N GLU A 121 -3.18 -5.66 11.14
CA GLU A 121 -4.62 -5.49 11.23
C GLU A 121 -5.19 -5.32 9.83
N LEU A 122 -6.11 -6.19 9.47
CA LEU A 122 -6.81 -6.10 8.19
C LEU A 122 -8.15 -5.44 8.39
N SER A 123 -8.40 -4.36 7.67
CA SER A 123 -9.70 -3.70 7.73
C SER A 123 -10.25 -3.50 6.33
N PRO A 124 -11.56 -3.75 6.15
CA PRO A 124 -12.18 -3.45 4.87
C PRO A 124 -12.12 -1.96 4.62
N LEU A 125 -11.76 -1.60 3.40
CA LEU A 125 -11.74 -0.21 3.02
C LEU A 125 -13.05 0.13 2.32
N MET A 126 -13.73 1.09 2.89
CA MET A 126 -14.86 1.68 2.21
C MET A 126 -14.30 2.80 1.34
N VAL A 127 -14.15 2.53 0.06
CA VAL A 127 -13.51 3.48 -0.86
C VAL A 127 -14.10 4.87 -0.73
N PHE A 128 -15.43 4.95 -0.71
CA PHE A 128 -16.08 6.24 -0.57
C PHE A 128 -15.80 6.89 0.78
N THR A 129 -15.56 6.10 1.83
CA THR A 129 -15.22 6.64 3.15
C THR A 129 -13.89 7.36 3.12
N VAL A 130 -12.88 6.73 2.52
CA VAL A 130 -11.56 7.35 2.43
C VAL A 130 -11.60 8.60 1.58
N PHE A 131 -12.16 8.50 0.40
CA PHE A 131 -12.23 9.65 -0.51
C PHE A 131 -13.23 10.70 -0.04
N GLY A 132 -14.28 10.26 0.65
CA GLY A 132 -15.21 11.17 1.27
C GLY A 132 -14.58 12.00 2.38
N LYS A 133 -13.71 11.39 3.18
CA LYS A 133 -12.96 12.12 4.20
C LYS A 133 -12.02 13.14 3.61
N VAL A 134 -11.32 12.78 2.54
CA VAL A 134 -10.47 13.72 1.85
C VAL A 134 -11.29 14.90 1.33
N ARG A 135 -12.43 14.60 0.72
CA ARG A 135 -13.32 15.63 0.21
C ARG A 135 -13.86 16.52 1.31
N LEU A 136 -14.26 15.93 2.43
CA LEU A 136 -14.77 16.70 3.57
C LEU A 136 -13.70 17.60 4.16
N SER A 137 -12.46 17.14 4.19
CA SER A 137 -11.36 17.93 4.75
C SER A 137 -10.98 19.10 3.86
N THR A 138 -11.37 19.10 2.59
CA THR A 138 -11.06 20.18 1.66
C THR A 138 -12.17 21.24 1.59
N ARG A 139 -13.25 21.00 2.26
CA ARG A 139 -14.34 22.00 2.33
C ARG A 139 -14.03 23.07 3.39
#